data_50fce60f503b8624e88a0880a0d0c352
#
_entry.id   50fce60f503b8624e88a0880a0d0c352
#
_cell.length_a   1.000
_cell.length_b   1.000
_cell.length_c   1.000
_cell.angle_alpha   90.00
_cell.angle_beta   90.00
_cell.angle_gamma   90.00
#
_symmetry.space_group_name_H-M   'P 1'
#
loop_
_entity.id
_entity.type
_entity.pdbx_description
1 polymer ?
#
loop_
_entity_poly.entity_id
_entity_poly.type
_entity_poly.pdbx_seq_one_letter_code
_entity_poly.pdbx_strand_id
1 'polypeptide(L)'
;GTVSAAIEGALAGVRAIALSQVYAREGMGDSVPFEAAEAWGAKVLRPLLDMDMAPRTLINVNFPAIPAAEVKGIRVTRQGFHDYGRGSIVEGIDPRGYPYFWFGLHGIEHSPGHDSDLEAIDDGYISVTPLQLDLTHDASLATLRGAYAAMKSAG
;
A
#
# COMPACT_ATOMS: atom_id res chain seq x y z
N GLY A 1 3.43 -7.66 5.63
CA GLY A 1 4.03 -8.18 4.59
C GLY A 1 4.98 -7.38 3.74
N THR A 2 4.66 -7.20 2.46
CA THR A 2 5.59 -6.71 1.43
C THR A 2 6.15 -5.31 1.74
N VAL A 3 5.29 -4.36 2.06
CA VAL A 3 5.71 -2.99 2.41
C VAL A 3 6.53 -2.98 3.71
N SER A 4 6.19 -3.83 4.69
CA SER A 4 6.95 -3.90 5.96
C SER A 4 8.40 -4.36 5.72
N ALA A 5 8.63 -5.33 4.84
CA ALA A 5 9.98 -5.75 4.48
C ALA A 5 10.77 -4.63 3.77
N ALA A 6 10.11 -3.86 2.90
CA ALA A 6 10.73 -2.70 2.25
C ALA A 6 11.05 -1.57 3.26
N ILE A 7 10.21 -1.38 4.29
CA ILE A 7 10.47 -0.46 5.41
C ILE A 7 11.77 -0.83 6.12
N GLU A 8 11.96 -2.12 6.46
CA GLU A 8 13.19 -2.59 7.10
C GLU A 8 14.43 -2.32 6.23
N GLY A 9 14.30 -2.58 4.91
CA GLY A 9 15.38 -2.25 3.96
C GLY A 9 15.72 -0.76 3.94
N ALA A 10 14.70 0.10 3.89
CA ALA A 10 14.90 1.56 3.90
C ALA A 10 15.51 2.08 5.23
N LEU A 11 15.13 1.49 6.37
CA LEU A 11 15.74 1.78 7.67
C LEU A 11 17.21 1.34 7.74
N ALA A 12 17.55 0.22 7.09
CA ALA A 12 18.93 -0.24 6.96
C ALA A 12 19.77 0.57 5.94
N GLY A 13 19.19 1.58 5.30
CA GLY A 13 19.86 2.42 4.30
C GLY A 13 20.01 1.76 2.94
N VAL A 14 19.23 0.69 2.67
CA VAL A 14 19.21 0.00 1.39
C VAL A 14 18.07 0.55 0.54
N ARG A 15 18.29 0.65 -0.78
CA ARG A 15 17.20 0.96 -1.72
C ARG A 15 16.10 -0.09 -1.61
N ALA A 16 14.89 0.35 -1.30
CA ALA A 16 13.78 -0.54 -1.01
C ALA A 16 12.61 -0.30 -1.95
N ILE A 17 12.17 -1.38 -2.60
CA ILE A 17 11.03 -1.39 -3.52
C ILE A 17 10.13 -2.56 -3.13
N ALA A 18 8.88 -2.27 -2.78
CA ALA A 18 7.85 -3.28 -2.54
C ALA A 18 7.09 -3.55 -3.84
N LEU A 19 6.97 -4.81 -4.23
CA LEU A 19 6.22 -5.23 -5.41
C LEU A 19 5.06 -6.12 -5.00
N SER A 20 3.86 -5.77 -5.41
CA SER A 20 2.65 -6.56 -5.13
C SER A 20 1.82 -6.74 -6.39
N GLN A 21 1.26 -7.95 -6.55
CA GLN A 21 0.27 -8.28 -7.56
C GLN A 21 -1.10 -8.33 -6.90
N VAL A 22 -2.08 -7.63 -7.46
CA VAL A 22 -3.47 -7.71 -6.99
C VAL A 22 -4.05 -9.05 -7.44
N TYR A 23 -4.77 -9.72 -6.53
CA TYR A 23 -5.52 -10.94 -6.83
C TYR A 23 -6.91 -10.57 -7.37
N ALA A 24 -7.37 -11.26 -8.43
CA ALA A 24 -8.75 -11.14 -8.85
C ALA A 24 -9.68 -11.69 -7.75
N ARG A 25 -10.84 -11.06 -7.54
CA ARG A 25 -11.83 -11.45 -6.52
C ARG A 25 -12.28 -12.92 -6.61
N GLU A 26 -12.32 -13.46 -7.83
CA GLU A 26 -12.72 -14.84 -8.12
C GLU A 26 -11.53 -15.80 -8.15
N GLY A 27 -10.30 -15.31 -7.99
CA GLY A 27 -9.08 -16.04 -8.26
C GLY A 27 -8.32 -16.53 -7.03
N MET A 28 -8.96 -16.69 -5.88
CA MET A 28 -8.42 -17.54 -4.82
C MET A 28 -8.51 -19.03 -5.18
N GLY A 29 -8.81 -19.35 -6.45
CA GLY A 29 -8.59 -20.64 -7.08
C GLY A 29 -7.14 -20.79 -7.54
N ASP A 30 -6.81 -21.89 -8.14
CA ASP A 30 -5.50 -22.49 -8.35
C ASP A 30 -4.41 -21.67 -9.11
N SER A 31 -4.66 -20.44 -9.56
CA SER A 31 -3.63 -19.59 -10.19
C SER A 31 -3.80 -18.11 -9.91
N VAL A 32 -2.72 -17.48 -9.45
CA VAL A 32 -2.63 -16.02 -9.34
C VAL A 32 -2.18 -15.46 -10.69
N PRO A 33 -2.89 -14.48 -11.28
CA PRO A 33 -2.52 -13.91 -12.58
C PRO A 33 -1.32 -12.97 -12.43
N PHE A 34 -0.10 -13.49 -12.54
CA PHE A 34 1.12 -12.69 -12.52
C PHE A 34 1.50 -12.07 -13.88
N GLU A 35 0.68 -12.21 -14.92
CA GLU A 35 0.98 -11.76 -16.28
C GLU A 35 1.38 -10.28 -16.36
N ALA A 36 0.67 -9.41 -15.65
CA ALA A 36 1.00 -7.98 -15.63
C ALA A 36 2.37 -7.74 -14.98
N ALA A 37 2.68 -8.40 -13.87
CA ALA A 37 3.95 -8.27 -13.18
C ALA A 37 5.12 -8.85 -14.02
N GLU A 38 4.93 -9.98 -14.68
CA GLU A 38 5.93 -10.62 -15.54
C GLU A 38 6.26 -9.77 -16.77
N ALA A 39 5.25 -9.25 -17.46
CA ALA A 39 5.43 -8.48 -18.68
C ALA A 39 5.95 -7.06 -18.43
N TRP A 40 5.57 -6.43 -17.32
CA TRP A 40 5.87 -5.04 -17.03
C TRP A 40 6.94 -4.82 -15.97
N GLY A 41 7.27 -5.83 -15.17
CA GLY A 41 8.17 -5.70 -14.02
C GLY A 41 9.51 -5.04 -14.38
N ALA A 42 10.17 -5.51 -15.43
CA ALA A 42 11.45 -4.92 -15.87
C ALA A 42 11.31 -3.45 -16.32
N LYS A 43 10.20 -3.11 -16.98
CA LYS A 43 9.94 -1.73 -17.43
C LYS A 43 9.71 -0.78 -16.27
N VAL A 44 9.05 -1.26 -15.21
CA VAL A 44 8.78 -0.49 -13.98
C VAL A 44 10.07 -0.33 -13.18
N LEU A 45 10.84 -1.40 -13.01
CA LEU A 45 12.01 -1.40 -12.15
C LEU A 45 13.19 -0.60 -12.69
N ARG A 46 13.46 -0.63 -14.00
CA ARG A 46 14.63 0.03 -14.58
C ARG A 46 14.80 1.48 -14.14
N PRO A 47 13.80 2.38 -14.31
CA PRO A 47 13.98 3.77 -13.90
C PRO A 47 14.11 3.91 -12.37
N LEU A 48 13.52 3.00 -11.58
CA LEU A 48 13.61 3.03 -10.13
C LEU A 48 14.99 2.60 -9.60
N LEU A 49 15.71 1.76 -10.36
CA LEU A 49 17.06 1.33 -9.98
C LEU A 49 18.10 2.43 -10.21
N ASP A 50 17.87 3.30 -11.18
CA ASP A 50 18.83 4.35 -11.58
C ASP A 50 18.57 5.69 -10.90
N MET A 51 17.37 5.91 -10.32
CA MET A 51 17.04 7.18 -9.67
C MET A 51 17.62 7.28 -8.25
N ASP A 52 17.97 8.50 -7.86
CA ASP A 52 18.33 8.79 -6.48
C ASP A 52 17.07 8.76 -5.59
N MET A 53 17.17 8.05 -4.47
CA MET A 53 16.12 7.98 -3.46
C MET A 53 16.55 8.72 -2.20
N ALA A 54 15.65 9.55 -1.66
CA ALA A 54 15.89 10.19 -0.38
C ALA A 54 16.05 9.13 0.75
N PRO A 55 16.87 9.38 1.77
CA PRO A 55 16.98 8.49 2.92
C PRO A 55 15.61 8.21 3.55
N ARG A 56 15.42 6.97 4.02
CA ARG A 56 14.18 6.53 4.68
C ARG A 56 12.92 6.67 3.80
N THR A 57 13.10 6.49 2.49
CA THR A 57 12.01 6.37 1.55
C THR A 57 12.03 5.00 0.88
N LEU A 58 10.88 4.58 0.39
CA LEU A 58 10.71 3.36 -0.39
C LEU A 58 9.70 3.60 -1.50
N ILE A 59 9.68 2.71 -2.48
CA ILE A 59 8.68 2.73 -3.54
C ILE A 59 7.77 1.52 -3.39
N ASN A 60 6.45 1.76 -3.37
CA ASN A 60 5.44 0.70 -3.42
C ASN A 60 4.88 0.61 -4.83
N VAL A 61 4.94 -0.57 -5.43
CA VAL A 61 4.45 -0.87 -6.78
C VAL A 61 3.36 -1.93 -6.68
N ASN A 62 2.21 -1.66 -7.28
CA ASN A 62 1.14 -2.66 -7.40
C ASN A 62 0.81 -2.89 -8.86
N PHE A 63 0.63 -4.16 -9.23
CA PHE A 63 0.21 -4.59 -10.55
C PHE A 63 -1.27 -4.97 -10.52
N PRO A 64 -2.08 -4.52 -11.50
CA PRO A 64 -3.50 -4.88 -11.57
C PRO A 64 -3.72 -6.34 -11.95
N ALA A 65 -4.84 -6.93 -11.51
CA ALA A 65 -5.24 -8.30 -11.84
C ALA A 65 -5.94 -8.38 -13.21
N ILE A 66 -5.24 -7.96 -14.27
CA ILE A 66 -5.73 -7.98 -15.65
C ILE A 66 -4.66 -8.56 -16.58
N PRO A 67 -5.03 -9.04 -17.78
CA PRO A 67 -4.08 -9.47 -18.79
C PRO A 67 -3.04 -8.39 -19.11
N ALA A 68 -1.80 -8.78 -19.35
CA ALA A 68 -0.70 -7.86 -19.61
C ALA A 68 -0.97 -6.89 -20.78
N ALA A 69 -1.73 -7.34 -21.78
CA ALA A 69 -2.13 -6.53 -22.95
C ALA A 69 -3.16 -5.44 -22.63
N GLU A 70 -3.89 -5.57 -21.52
CA GLU A 70 -4.91 -4.62 -21.08
C GLU A 70 -4.36 -3.57 -20.10
N VAL A 71 -3.12 -3.75 -19.63
CA VAL A 71 -2.46 -2.77 -18.77
C VAL A 71 -2.26 -1.47 -19.52
N LYS A 72 -2.89 -0.40 -19.06
CA LYS A 72 -2.90 0.92 -19.73
C LYS A 72 -1.59 1.70 -19.58
N GLY A 73 -0.72 1.28 -18.67
CA GLY A 73 0.58 1.93 -18.43
C GLY A 73 0.92 2.02 -16.95
N ILE A 74 1.82 2.96 -16.63
CA ILE A 74 2.31 3.21 -15.27
C ILE A 74 1.78 4.58 -14.83
N ARG A 75 1.28 4.67 -13.59
CA ARG A 75 0.83 5.91 -12.96
C ARG A 75 1.58 6.11 -11.65
N VAL A 76 2.23 7.27 -11.50
CA VAL A 76 2.79 7.69 -10.21
C VAL A 76 1.67 8.24 -9.36
N THR A 77 1.54 7.73 -8.14
CA THR A 77 0.34 7.93 -7.32
C THR A 77 0.67 8.33 -5.90
N ARG A 78 -0.36 8.76 -5.18
CA ARG A 78 -0.35 8.91 -3.73
C ARG A 78 -0.84 7.63 -3.08
N GLN A 79 -0.50 7.43 -1.80
CA GLN A 79 -1.11 6.39 -0.99
C GLN A 79 -2.60 6.64 -0.85
N GLY A 80 -3.41 5.66 -1.22
CA GLY A 80 -4.85 5.66 -0.99
C GLY A 80 -5.22 5.23 0.43
N PHE A 81 -6.42 5.57 0.84
CA PHE A 81 -6.99 5.16 2.12
C PHE A 81 -8.19 4.26 1.86
N HIS A 82 -8.18 3.10 2.51
CA HIS A 82 -9.35 2.26 2.61
C HIS A 82 -10.24 2.73 3.77
N ASP A 83 -11.53 2.81 3.53
CA ASP A 83 -12.49 2.95 4.62
C ASP A 83 -12.67 1.59 5.31
N TYR A 84 -11.97 1.37 6.41
CA TYR A 84 -12.07 0.16 7.22
C TYR A 84 -13.44 0.01 7.93
N GLY A 85 -14.34 0.96 7.79
CA GLY A 85 -15.67 0.92 8.40
C GLY A 85 -16.55 -0.26 7.97
N ARG A 86 -16.10 -1.05 6.99
CA ARG A 86 -16.80 -2.24 6.45
C ARG A 86 -16.06 -3.56 6.70
N GLY A 87 -15.14 -3.62 7.62
CA GLY A 87 -14.53 -4.87 8.06
C GLY A 87 -15.57 -5.73 8.78
N SER A 88 -15.70 -7.02 8.43
CA SER A 88 -16.47 -7.99 9.18
C SER A 88 -15.56 -8.93 9.94
N ILE A 89 -15.99 -9.35 11.12
CA ILE A 89 -15.35 -10.45 11.85
C ILE A 89 -16.21 -11.69 11.61
N VAL A 90 -15.60 -12.71 11.01
CA VAL A 90 -16.23 -14.00 10.78
C VAL A 90 -15.67 -14.98 11.80
N GLU A 91 -16.55 -15.48 12.68
CA GLU A 91 -16.20 -16.52 13.65
C GLU A 91 -16.25 -17.89 12.99
N GLY A 92 -15.26 -18.73 13.27
CA GLY A 92 -15.20 -20.12 12.86
C GLY A 92 -14.67 -20.99 13.99
N ILE A 93 -14.78 -22.31 13.81
CA ILE A 93 -14.25 -23.31 14.75
C ILE A 93 -13.27 -24.18 13.97
N ASP A 94 -12.06 -24.35 14.52
CA ASP A 94 -11.05 -25.22 13.91
C ASP A 94 -11.40 -26.72 14.09
N PRO A 95 -10.73 -27.65 13.39
CA PRO A 95 -10.98 -29.10 13.54
C PRO A 95 -10.75 -29.65 14.95
N ARG A 96 -10.10 -28.90 15.86
CA ARG A 96 -9.85 -29.26 17.25
C ARG A 96 -10.89 -28.67 18.20
N GLY A 97 -11.87 -27.92 17.69
CA GLY A 97 -12.93 -27.29 18.46
C GLY A 97 -12.59 -25.91 19.05
N TYR A 98 -11.48 -25.29 18.65
CA TYR A 98 -11.13 -23.95 19.10
C TYR A 98 -11.74 -22.87 18.21
N PRO A 99 -12.31 -21.80 18.78
CA PRO A 99 -12.81 -20.67 18.00
C PRO A 99 -11.64 -19.89 17.39
N TYR A 100 -11.81 -19.43 16.15
CA TYR A 100 -10.94 -18.47 15.48
C TYR A 100 -11.76 -17.38 14.82
N PHE A 101 -11.13 -16.25 14.56
CA PHE A 101 -11.77 -15.10 13.94
C PHE A 101 -11.00 -14.71 12.68
N TRP A 102 -11.74 -14.59 11.56
CA TRP A 102 -11.20 -14.03 10.32
C TRP A 102 -11.62 -12.56 10.19
N PHE A 103 -10.69 -11.74 9.77
CA PHE A 103 -11.04 -10.40 9.28
C PHE A 103 -11.52 -10.53 7.84
N GLY A 104 -12.82 -10.39 7.62
CA GLY A 104 -13.43 -10.29 6.30
C GLY A 104 -13.22 -8.87 5.76
N LEU A 105 -12.46 -8.76 4.69
CA LEU A 105 -12.36 -7.52 3.92
C LEU A 105 -13.42 -7.60 2.81
N HIS A 106 -14.53 -6.89 2.99
CA HIS A 106 -15.50 -6.70 1.90
C HIS A 106 -15.00 -5.60 0.98
N GLY A 107 -15.38 -5.67 -0.31
CA GLY A 107 -14.96 -4.70 -1.33
C GLY A 107 -15.10 -3.27 -0.83
N ILE A 108 -13.98 -2.61 -0.76
CA ILE A 108 -13.85 -1.30 -0.15
C ILE A 108 -14.00 -0.30 -1.29
N GLU A 109 -15.07 0.49 -1.24
CA GLU A 109 -15.17 1.68 -2.09
C GLU A 109 -14.17 2.71 -1.56
N HIS A 110 -13.34 3.22 -2.44
CA HIS A 110 -12.47 4.36 -2.13
C HIS A 110 -13.08 5.63 -2.71
N SER A 111 -12.82 6.76 -2.07
CA SER A 111 -13.28 8.06 -2.59
C SER A 111 -12.51 8.41 -3.86
N PRO A 112 -13.17 8.60 -5.00
CA PRO A 112 -12.51 8.94 -6.27
C PRO A 112 -11.93 10.36 -6.25
N GLY A 113 -10.96 10.61 -7.12
CA GLY A 113 -10.42 11.97 -7.36
C GLY A 113 -9.21 12.34 -6.51
N HIS A 114 -8.49 11.36 -5.93
CA HIS A 114 -7.33 11.59 -5.06
C HIS A 114 -5.99 11.18 -5.71
N ASP A 115 -6.01 10.74 -6.97
CA ASP A 115 -4.82 10.25 -7.68
C ASP A 115 -4.06 9.17 -6.89
N SER A 116 -4.84 8.25 -6.33
CA SER A 116 -4.36 7.21 -5.42
C SER A 116 -3.92 5.94 -6.16
N ASP A 117 -3.12 5.12 -5.47
CA ASP A 117 -2.74 3.78 -5.93
C ASP A 117 -3.95 2.86 -6.12
N LEU A 118 -5.00 3.03 -5.32
CA LEU A 118 -6.26 2.28 -5.44
C LEU A 118 -6.98 2.59 -6.75
N GLU A 119 -7.16 3.89 -7.07
CA GLU A 119 -7.78 4.32 -8.32
C GLU A 119 -6.96 3.90 -9.54
N ALA A 120 -5.63 3.99 -9.46
CA ALA A 120 -4.78 3.58 -10.57
C ALA A 120 -4.97 2.09 -10.90
N ILE A 121 -5.05 1.24 -9.89
CA ILE A 121 -5.30 -0.20 -10.04
C ILE A 121 -6.68 -0.48 -10.64
N ASP A 122 -7.72 0.17 -10.13
CA ASP A 122 -9.10 -0.02 -10.63
C ASP A 122 -9.24 0.46 -12.07
N ASP A 123 -8.51 1.51 -12.44
CA ASP A 123 -8.43 2.03 -13.80
C ASP A 123 -7.58 1.15 -14.75
N GLY A 124 -6.91 0.10 -14.26
CA GLY A 124 -6.05 -0.80 -15.05
C GLY A 124 -4.64 -0.29 -15.29
N TYR A 125 -4.12 0.59 -14.44
CA TYR A 125 -2.73 1.04 -14.44
C TYR A 125 -1.91 0.30 -13.38
N ILE A 126 -0.61 0.23 -13.60
CA ILE A 126 0.36 -0.12 -12.57
C ILE A 126 0.56 1.13 -11.71
N SER A 127 0.37 1.02 -10.40
CA SER A 127 0.64 2.13 -9.48
C SER A 127 2.10 2.12 -9.02
N VAL A 128 2.71 3.30 -8.94
CA VAL A 128 4.05 3.51 -8.38
C VAL A 128 3.95 4.64 -7.36
N THR A 129 4.04 4.28 -6.09
CA THR A 129 3.79 5.20 -4.97
C THR A 129 5.06 5.40 -4.14
N PRO A 130 5.66 6.58 -4.11
CA PRO A 130 6.73 6.88 -3.18
C PRO A 130 6.19 7.01 -1.76
N LEU A 131 6.81 6.32 -0.81
CA LEU A 131 6.46 6.34 0.60
C LEU A 131 7.65 6.80 1.43
N GLN A 132 7.39 7.51 2.52
CA GLN A 132 8.39 7.91 3.51
C GLN A 132 8.07 7.31 4.87
N LEU A 133 9.09 7.10 5.69
CA LEU A 133 8.94 6.48 7.01
C LEU A 133 8.60 7.47 8.11
N ASP A 134 8.76 8.77 7.86
CA ASP A 134 8.35 9.79 8.83
C ASP A 134 6.83 9.99 8.77
N LEU A 135 6.15 9.49 9.78
CA LEU A 135 4.69 9.60 9.95
C LEU A 135 4.29 10.83 10.78
N THR A 136 5.21 11.74 11.08
CA THR A 136 4.93 12.94 11.84
C THR A 136 3.93 13.83 11.11
N HIS A 137 2.83 14.16 11.77
CA HIS A 137 1.86 15.12 11.25
C HIS A 137 2.19 16.51 11.80
N ASP A 138 2.89 17.31 11.00
CA ASP A 138 3.45 18.60 11.42
C ASP A 138 2.43 19.60 11.99
N ALA A 139 1.22 19.64 11.42
CA ALA A 139 0.16 20.50 11.95
C ALA A 139 -0.25 20.10 13.37
N SER A 140 -0.40 18.79 13.64
CA SER A 140 -0.68 18.30 14.98
C SER A 140 0.48 18.53 15.94
N LEU A 141 1.72 18.38 15.46
CA LEU A 141 2.92 18.64 16.25
C LEU A 141 2.97 20.09 16.72
N ALA A 142 2.66 21.06 15.85
CA ALA A 142 2.60 22.48 16.19
C ALA A 142 1.51 22.76 17.23
N THR A 143 0.32 22.18 17.06
CA THR A 143 -0.81 22.32 18.00
C THR A 143 -0.46 21.77 19.39
N LEU A 144 0.13 20.57 19.45
CA LEU A 144 0.53 19.95 20.70
C LEU A 144 1.63 20.75 21.43
N ARG A 145 2.63 21.26 20.69
CA ARG A 145 3.65 22.13 21.27
C ARG A 145 3.05 23.38 21.92
N GLY A 146 2.07 24.01 21.27
CA GLY A 146 1.34 25.16 21.85
C GLY A 146 0.59 24.81 23.13
N ALA A 147 -0.15 23.70 23.12
CA ALA A 147 -0.91 23.24 24.27
C ALA A 147 -0.01 22.97 25.50
N TYR A 148 1.09 22.24 25.32
CA TYR A 148 2.02 21.93 26.42
C TYR A 148 2.88 23.11 26.85
N ALA A 149 3.16 24.09 25.99
CA ALA A 149 3.83 25.32 26.39
C ALA A 149 2.95 26.16 27.33
N ALA A 150 1.63 26.23 27.06
CA ALA A 150 0.68 26.94 27.93
C ALA A 150 0.56 26.33 29.34
N MET A 151 0.73 25.01 29.47
CA MET A 151 0.73 24.34 30.78
C MET A 151 1.94 24.73 31.66
N LYS A 152 3.11 24.97 31.06
CA LYS A 152 4.33 25.37 31.79
C LYS A 152 4.26 26.81 32.33
N SER A 153 3.42 27.68 31.75
CA SER A 153 3.26 29.06 32.19
C SER A 153 2.18 29.24 33.25
N ALA A 154 1.40 28.19 33.56
CA ALA A 154 0.30 28.19 34.52
C ALA A 154 0.67 27.56 35.90
N GLY A 155 1.89 27.12 36.08
CA GLY A 155 2.47 26.57 37.34
C GLY A 155 3.65 27.37 37.80
#